data_e371813eb5d3841627eaacf6c9d65083
#
_entry.id   e371813eb5d3841627eaacf6c9d65083
#
_cell.length_a   1.000
_cell.length_b   1.000
_cell.length_c   1.000
_cell.angle_alpha   90.00
_cell.angle_beta   90.00
_cell.angle_gamma   90.00
#
_symmetry.space_group_name_H-M   'P 1'
#
loop_
_entity.id
_entity.type
_entity.pdbx_description
1 polymer ?
#
loop_
_entity_poly.entity_id
_entity_poly.type
_entity_poly.pdbx_seq_one_letter_code
_entity_poly.pdbx_strand_id
1 'polypeptide(L)'
;MSTPADLAVTGLHKAFGRHPVLTGLDLKVPAGSLTAVLGPSGSGKTTLLRILAGFDRPDQGSVTIGGVTVDDDRRHVPADKRRIGYVSQEGSLFPHLTVEANVAFGLPRSQRHGPRVSDLLDTVALTGLARRYPHQLSGGQQQRVALARALAVTPRVVLLDEPFASLDASLRASVRAEVRAILRDTGITAVLVTHDQDEALSSADYVAVIRDGVIAQFATPQDLYDQPADAGLGRFVGDANLLDGFTEGSLVRTPLGVLPVRGHLSLAPGKPVTVLIRPEQIAVHPGTDGPGAPGHVISSSFHGHDTVIGVRLSDQAAPSPILVRLSGNPGLLAGSAVTLTVREPVCTWPLA
;
A
#
# COMPACT_ATOMS: atom_id res chain seq x y z
N MET A 1 -4.23 3.57 -27.92
CA MET A 1 -3.97 3.70 -26.47
C MET A 1 -3.43 5.09 -26.20
N SER A 2 -3.75 5.71 -25.04
CA SER A 2 -3.18 7.01 -24.64
C SER A 2 -1.71 6.80 -24.29
N THR A 3 -0.84 7.77 -24.61
CA THR A 3 0.55 7.74 -24.11
C THR A 3 0.51 7.87 -22.59
N PRO A 4 1.18 6.97 -21.84
CA PRO A 4 1.25 7.07 -20.38
C PRO A 4 1.76 8.46 -19.95
N ALA A 5 1.13 9.04 -18.96
CA ALA A 5 1.49 10.36 -18.45
C ALA A 5 1.97 10.23 -17.01
N ASP A 6 3.08 10.88 -16.68
CA ASP A 6 3.48 11.07 -15.29
C ASP A 6 2.48 11.97 -14.57
N LEU A 7 2.44 11.86 -13.25
CA LEU A 7 1.68 12.74 -12.38
C LEU A 7 2.63 13.29 -11.32
N ALA A 8 2.64 14.59 -11.14
CA ALA A 8 3.43 15.25 -10.11
C ALA A 8 2.60 16.22 -9.29
N VAL A 9 2.86 16.22 -8.00
CA VAL A 9 2.29 17.13 -7.00
C VAL A 9 3.45 17.82 -6.33
N THR A 10 3.38 19.14 -6.18
CA THR A 10 4.45 19.93 -5.57
C THR A 10 3.88 20.88 -4.54
N GLY A 11 4.37 20.76 -3.29
CA GLY A 11 4.05 21.66 -2.19
C GLY A 11 2.55 21.76 -1.90
N LEU A 12 1.81 20.66 -1.96
CA LEU A 12 0.34 20.68 -1.87
C LEU A 12 -0.13 20.91 -0.45
N HIS A 13 -0.90 21.98 -0.25
CA HIS A 13 -1.57 22.29 1.02
C HIS A 13 -3.08 22.21 0.86
N LYS A 14 -3.75 21.68 1.89
CA LYS A 14 -5.21 21.69 2.00
C LYS A 14 -5.64 21.69 3.45
N ALA A 15 -6.57 22.59 3.79
CA ALA A 15 -7.22 22.62 5.09
C ALA A 15 -8.75 22.65 4.93
N PHE A 16 -9.47 22.14 5.91
CA PHE A 16 -10.93 22.27 6.05
C PHE A 16 -11.21 23.08 7.32
N GLY A 17 -11.57 24.33 7.13
CA GLY A 17 -11.68 25.29 8.23
C GLY A 17 -10.30 25.51 8.88
N ARG A 18 -10.14 25.13 10.16
CA ARG A 18 -8.87 25.26 10.90
C ARG A 18 -8.04 23.98 10.94
N HIS A 19 -8.52 22.91 10.30
CA HIS A 19 -7.86 21.60 10.34
C HIS A 19 -7.02 21.40 9.08
N PRO A 20 -5.66 21.48 9.16
CA PRO A 20 -4.78 21.15 8.06
C PRO A 20 -4.85 19.65 7.79
N VAL A 21 -4.94 19.28 6.52
CA VAL A 21 -5.01 17.87 6.08
C VAL A 21 -3.81 17.52 5.20
N LEU A 22 -3.41 18.43 4.32
CA LEU A 22 -2.16 18.33 3.55
C LEU A 22 -1.29 19.55 3.88
N THR A 23 -0.01 19.32 4.13
CA THR A 23 0.90 20.29 4.76
C THR A 23 2.21 20.45 3.98
N GLY A 24 2.12 20.61 2.65
CA GLY A 24 3.28 20.71 1.77
C GLY A 24 3.64 19.35 1.16
N LEU A 25 2.64 18.60 0.71
CA LEU A 25 2.84 17.26 0.15
C LEU A 25 3.47 17.34 -1.24
N ASP A 26 4.57 16.58 -1.43
CA ASP A 26 5.19 16.30 -2.71
C ASP A 26 5.01 14.84 -3.09
N LEU A 27 4.62 14.58 -4.35
CA LEU A 27 4.48 13.22 -4.89
C LEU A 27 4.79 13.21 -6.38
N LYS A 28 5.61 12.24 -6.81
CA LYS A 28 5.89 12.01 -8.23
C LYS A 28 5.56 10.58 -8.60
N VAL A 29 4.54 10.39 -9.43
CA VAL A 29 4.11 9.08 -9.95
C VAL A 29 4.72 8.88 -11.33
N PRO A 30 5.57 7.85 -11.52
CA PRO A 30 6.16 7.55 -12.82
C PRO A 30 5.11 7.16 -13.86
N ALA A 31 5.33 7.56 -15.11
CA ALA A 31 4.45 7.20 -16.22
C ALA A 31 4.35 5.68 -16.38
N GLY A 32 3.14 5.16 -16.56
CA GLY A 32 2.87 3.73 -16.76
C GLY A 32 3.00 2.87 -15.50
N SER A 33 3.23 3.46 -14.32
CA SER A 33 3.31 2.72 -13.05
C SER A 33 1.99 2.74 -12.28
N LEU A 34 1.79 1.73 -11.45
CA LEU A 34 0.80 1.71 -10.39
C LEU A 34 1.45 2.16 -9.07
N THR A 35 1.06 3.31 -8.57
CA THR A 35 1.51 3.83 -7.27
C THR A 35 0.40 3.71 -6.24
N ALA A 36 0.67 3.04 -5.12
CA ALA A 36 -0.24 3.03 -3.97
C ALA A 36 0.05 4.21 -3.04
N VAL A 37 -0.99 4.93 -2.62
CA VAL A 37 -0.95 5.91 -1.53
C VAL A 37 -1.51 5.23 -0.29
N LEU A 38 -0.63 4.85 0.62
CA LEU A 38 -0.93 4.11 1.86
C LEU A 38 -0.88 5.06 3.05
N GLY A 39 -1.77 4.89 4.02
CA GLY A 39 -1.74 5.68 5.26
C GLY A 39 -2.92 5.39 6.17
N PRO A 40 -2.86 5.77 7.45
CA PRO A 40 -3.97 5.59 8.39
C PRO A 40 -5.22 6.39 7.98
N SER A 41 -6.35 6.07 8.58
CA SER A 41 -7.58 6.85 8.39
C SER A 41 -7.35 8.32 8.79
N GLY A 42 -7.86 9.25 7.99
CA GLY A 42 -7.69 10.69 8.24
C GLY A 42 -6.35 11.30 7.82
N SER A 43 -5.41 10.54 7.25
CA SER A 43 -4.09 11.07 6.83
C SER A 43 -4.13 11.97 5.58
N GLY A 44 -5.28 12.13 4.93
CA GLY A 44 -5.42 13.00 3.75
C GLY A 44 -5.46 12.28 2.40
N LYS A 45 -5.46 10.93 2.35
CA LYS A 45 -5.47 10.14 1.10
C LYS A 45 -6.62 10.51 0.16
N THR A 46 -7.85 10.46 0.66
CA THR A 46 -9.04 10.81 -0.13
C THR A 46 -9.02 12.29 -0.56
N THR A 47 -8.52 13.19 0.31
CA THR A 47 -8.34 14.61 -0.04
C THR A 47 -7.35 14.78 -1.18
N LEU A 48 -6.19 14.12 -1.11
CA LEU A 48 -5.21 14.09 -2.21
C LEU A 48 -5.87 13.58 -3.50
N LEU A 49 -6.56 12.44 -3.44
CA LEU A 49 -7.19 11.84 -4.62
C LEU A 49 -8.25 12.76 -5.24
N ARG A 50 -9.08 13.43 -4.42
CA ARG A 50 -10.10 14.38 -4.87
C ARG A 50 -9.48 15.61 -5.55
N ILE A 51 -8.35 16.11 -5.02
CA ILE A 51 -7.60 17.21 -5.64
C ILE A 51 -7.01 16.73 -6.98
N LEU A 52 -6.41 15.55 -7.05
CA LEU A 52 -5.90 14.98 -8.30
C LEU A 52 -7.01 14.84 -9.35
N ALA A 53 -8.18 14.37 -8.93
CA ALA A 53 -9.35 14.22 -9.79
C ALA A 53 -9.94 15.57 -10.26
N GLY A 54 -9.70 16.66 -9.54
CA GLY A 54 -10.27 17.98 -9.82
C GLY A 54 -11.65 18.19 -9.21
N PHE A 55 -12.02 17.40 -8.21
CA PHE A 55 -13.23 17.61 -7.41
C PHE A 55 -13.03 18.65 -6.33
N ASP A 56 -11.82 18.72 -5.78
CA ASP A 56 -11.43 19.73 -4.80
C ASP A 56 -10.25 20.55 -5.32
N ARG A 57 -10.15 21.79 -4.87
CA ARG A 57 -9.03 22.69 -5.18
C ARG A 57 -8.05 22.69 -4.00
N PRO A 58 -6.72 22.63 -4.25
CA PRO A 58 -5.74 22.84 -3.19
C PRO A 58 -5.77 24.30 -2.73
N ASP A 59 -5.28 24.55 -1.53
CA ASP A 59 -5.13 25.92 -1.01
C ASP A 59 -3.82 26.54 -1.49
N GLN A 60 -2.76 25.69 -1.68
CA GLN A 60 -1.46 26.05 -2.24
C GLN A 60 -0.84 24.84 -2.94
N GLY A 61 0.16 25.10 -3.77
CA GLY A 61 0.91 24.07 -4.49
C GLY A 61 0.38 23.85 -5.90
N SER A 62 0.87 22.80 -6.56
CA SER A 62 0.50 22.52 -7.95
C SER A 62 0.35 21.03 -8.23
N VAL A 63 -0.47 20.73 -9.25
CA VAL A 63 -0.66 19.38 -9.82
C VAL A 63 -0.38 19.45 -11.31
N THR A 64 0.47 18.54 -11.79
CA THR A 64 0.77 18.36 -13.22
C THR A 64 0.47 16.93 -13.68
N ILE A 65 -0.03 16.78 -14.90
CA ILE A 65 -0.33 15.48 -15.54
C ILE A 65 0.28 15.50 -16.95
N GLY A 66 1.29 14.65 -17.18
CA GLY A 66 1.99 14.60 -18.45
C GLY A 66 2.62 15.95 -18.82
N GLY A 67 3.28 16.58 -17.87
CA GLY A 67 3.91 17.89 -18.02
C GLY A 67 2.95 19.08 -18.15
N VAL A 68 1.62 18.86 -18.05
CA VAL A 68 0.61 19.93 -18.13
C VAL A 68 0.10 20.25 -16.72
N THR A 69 0.26 21.49 -16.27
CA THR A 69 -0.31 21.96 -15.00
C THR A 69 -1.84 21.97 -15.10
N VAL A 70 -2.49 21.22 -14.21
CA VAL A 70 -3.95 21.12 -14.11
C VAL A 70 -4.50 21.88 -12.90
N ASP A 71 -3.66 22.14 -11.91
CA ASP A 71 -4.00 22.93 -10.72
C ASP A 71 -2.78 23.71 -10.23
N ASP A 72 -2.96 25.00 -9.96
CA ASP A 72 -2.04 25.87 -9.27
C ASP A 72 -2.79 27.11 -8.74
N ASP A 73 -2.09 28.12 -8.25
CA ASP A 73 -2.68 29.36 -7.72
C ASP A 73 -3.53 30.11 -8.75
N ARG A 74 -3.23 29.97 -10.05
CA ARG A 74 -3.85 30.71 -11.17
C ARG A 74 -4.81 29.86 -11.98
N ARG A 75 -4.64 28.54 -11.98
CA ARG A 75 -5.35 27.60 -12.85
C ARG A 75 -6.03 26.50 -12.05
N HIS A 76 -7.29 26.23 -12.38
CA HIS A 76 -8.00 25.04 -11.93
C HIS A 76 -8.72 24.42 -13.11
N VAL A 77 -8.29 23.22 -13.52
CA VAL A 77 -8.96 22.43 -14.54
C VAL A 77 -9.97 21.52 -13.84
N PRO A 78 -11.27 21.64 -14.11
CA PRO A 78 -12.27 20.78 -13.48
C PRO A 78 -12.15 19.33 -13.95
N ALA A 79 -12.72 18.40 -13.16
CA ALA A 79 -12.56 16.95 -13.32
C ALA A 79 -12.89 16.43 -14.72
N ASP A 80 -13.96 16.94 -15.35
CA ASP A 80 -14.41 16.55 -16.70
C ASP A 80 -13.40 16.87 -17.80
N LYS A 81 -12.46 17.81 -17.55
CA LYS A 81 -11.45 18.25 -18.51
C LYS A 81 -10.03 17.75 -18.21
N ARG A 82 -9.82 17.02 -17.10
CA ARG A 82 -8.49 16.51 -16.72
C ARG A 82 -8.08 15.24 -17.44
N ARG A 83 -9.02 14.58 -18.14
CA ARG A 83 -8.81 13.27 -18.79
C ARG A 83 -8.31 12.21 -17.80
N ILE A 84 -8.97 12.12 -16.66
CA ILE A 84 -8.71 11.15 -15.60
C ILE A 84 -9.86 10.12 -15.58
N GLY A 85 -9.51 8.85 -15.41
CA GLY A 85 -10.44 7.79 -15.03
C GLY A 85 -10.54 7.72 -13.51
N TYR A 86 -11.74 7.74 -12.96
CA TYR A 86 -11.96 7.65 -11.52
C TYR A 86 -12.80 6.41 -11.16
N VAL A 87 -12.30 5.59 -10.26
CA VAL A 87 -13.00 4.43 -9.69
C VAL A 87 -13.18 4.72 -8.20
N SER A 88 -14.43 4.91 -7.78
CA SER A 88 -14.78 5.16 -6.39
C SER A 88 -14.85 3.88 -5.57
N GLN A 89 -14.81 4.01 -4.25
CA GLN A 89 -14.83 2.94 -3.27
C GLN A 89 -15.98 1.93 -3.47
N GLU A 90 -17.17 2.41 -3.80
CA GLU A 90 -18.34 1.56 -4.06
C GLU A 90 -18.47 1.13 -5.52
N GLY A 91 -17.46 1.39 -6.40
CA GLY A 91 -17.54 1.18 -7.85
C GLY A 91 -18.57 2.08 -8.54
N SER A 92 -19.57 2.57 -7.82
CA SER A 92 -20.61 3.54 -8.22
C SER A 92 -21.16 3.27 -9.61
N LEU A 93 -21.51 2.01 -9.94
CA LEU A 93 -22.15 1.66 -11.19
C LEU A 93 -23.58 2.22 -11.20
N PHE A 94 -24.05 2.63 -12.37
CA PHE A 94 -25.42 3.04 -12.57
C PHE A 94 -26.32 1.80 -12.53
N PRO A 95 -27.16 1.61 -11.49
CA PRO A 95 -27.91 0.35 -11.29
C PRO A 95 -28.96 0.08 -12.36
N HIS A 96 -29.43 1.13 -13.01
CA HIS A 96 -30.45 1.09 -14.08
C HIS A 96 -29.85 0.89 -15.49
N LEU A 97 -28.53 0.87 -15.62
CA LEU A 97 -27.82 0.63 -16.88
C LEU A 97 -27.21 -0.78 -16.91
N THR A 98 -27.18 -1.37 -18.09
CA THR A 98 -26.45 -2.62 -18.31
C THR A 98 -24.94 -2.43 -18.16
N VAL A 99 -24.17 -3.51 -18.13
CA VAL A 99 -22.68 -3.49 -18.12
C VAL A 99 -22.16 -2.69 -19.31
N GLU A 100 -22.61 -3.01 -20.52
CA GLU A 100 -22.22 -2.28 -21.74
C GLU A 100 -22.54 -0.78 -21.64
N ALA A 101 -23.75 -0.43 -21.18
CA ALA A 101 -24.17 0.95 -21.05
C ALA A 101 -23.40 1.70 -19.94
N ASN A 102 -23.00 1.01 -18.85
CA ASN A 102 -22.10 1.56 -17.83
C ASN A 102 -20.73 1.89 -18.42
N VAL A 103 -20.10 0.96 -19.14
CA VAL A 103 -18.81 1.18 -19.79
C VAL A 103 -18.88 2.30 -20.81
N ALA A 104 -19.94 2.34 -21.61
CA ALA A 104 -20.16 3.35 -22.66
C ALA A 104 -20.56 4.73 -22.11
N PHE A 105 -20.84 4.89 -20.82
CA PHE A 105 -21.48 6.09 -20.27
C PHE A 105 -20.71 7.39 -20.56
N GLY A 106 -19.38 7.38 -20.40
CA GLY A 106 -18.51 8.53 -20.65
C GLY A 106 -18.18 8.78 -22.13
N LEU A 107 -18.60 7.88 -23.02
CA LEU A 107 -18.30 7.99 -24.45
C LEU A 107 -19.28 8.91 -25.18
N PRO A 108 -18.82 9.62 -26.25
CA PRO A 108 -19.71 10.29 -27.19
C PRO A 108 -20.76 9.32 -27.74
N ARG A 109 -21.98 9.81 -28.03
CA ARG A 109 -23.08 8.97 -28.51
C ARG A 109 -22.72 8.09 -29.72
N SER A 110 -21.89 8.62 -30.63
CA SER A 110 -21.43 7.90 -31.84
C SER A 110 -20.49 6.71 -31.53
N GLN A 111 -19.89 6.65 -30.35
CA GLN A 111 -18.93 5.60 -29.95
C GLN A 111 -19.52 4.57 -28.97
N ARG A 112 -20.73 4.80 -28.44
CA ARG A 112 -21.34 3.96 -27.39
C ARG A 112 -21.63 2.53 -27.79
N HIS A 113 -21.87 2.30 -29.11
CA HIS A 113 -22.12 0.98 -29.68
C HIS A 113 -20.97 0.54 -30.60
N GLY A 114 -19.81 1.19 -30.48
CA GLY A 114 -18.63 0.88 -31.28
C GLY A 114 -17.75 -0.21 -30.67
N PRO A 115 -16.74 -0.67 -31.44
CA PRO A 115 -15.82 -1.75 -31.03
C PRO A 115 -15.08 -1.47 -29.72
N ARG A 116 -14.88 -0.19 -29.38
CA ARG A 116 -14.20 0.21 -28.14
C ARG A 116 -14.80 -0.38 -26.86
N VAL A 117 -16.13 -0.46 -26.79
CA VAL A 117 -16.82 -1.01 -25.60
C VAL A 117 -16.62 -2.53 -25.55
N SER A 118 -16.73 -3.20 -26.71
CA SER A 118 -16.44 -4.62 -26.82
C SER A 118 -15.01 -4.95 -26.42
N ASP A 119 -14.02 -4.23 -26.97
CA ASP A 119 -12.59 -4.41 -26.66
C ASP A 119 -12.29 -4.22 -25.16
N LEU A 120 -12.96 -3.25 -24.52
CA LEU A 120 -12.82 -3.03 -23.08
C LEU A 120 -13.45 -4.16 -22.26
N LEU A 121 -14.62 -4.67 -22.67
CA LEU A 121 -15.24 -5.81 -22.00
C LEU A 121 -14.38 -7.07 -22.15
N ASP A 122 -13.72 -7.26 -23.29
CA ASP A 122 -12.74 -8.33 -23.48
C ASP A 122 -11.52 -8.13 -22.60
N THR A 123 -10.98 -6.92 -22.55
CA THR A 123 -9.82 -6.56 -21.68
C THR A 123 -10.07 -6.88 -20.20
N VAL A 124 -11.31 -6.64 -19.72
CA VAL A 124 -11.67 -6.92 -18.31
C VAL A 124 -12.32 -8.30 -18.13
N ALA A 125 -12.28 -9.17 -19.15
CA ALA A 125 -12.86 -10.52 -19.15
C ALA A 125 -14.35 -10.56 -18.77
N LEU A 126 -15.16 -9.68 -19.37
CA LEU A 126 -16.61 -9.57 -19.12
C LEU A 126 -17.47 -9.65 -20.40
N THR A 127 -16.93 -10.14 -21.52
CA THR A 127 -17.58 -10.21 -22.84
C THR A 127 -18.99 -10.80 -22.79
N GLY A 128 -19.18 -11.93 -22.09
CA GLY A 128 -20.49 -12.60 -21.99
C GLY A 128 -21.50 -11.91 -21.08
N LEU A 129 -21.14 -10.80 -20.42
CA LEU A 129 -21.95 -10.14 -19.39
C LEU A 129 -22.47 -8.77 -19.83
N ALA A 130 -22.25 -8.35 -21.08
CA ALA A 130 -22.57 -7.01 -21.61
C ALA A 130 -24.02 -6.54 -21.32
N ARG A 131 -24.98 -7.46 -21.40
CA ARG A 131 -26.43 -7.18 -21.22
C ARG A 131 -26.90 -7.31 -19.75
N ARG A 132 -26.04 -7.74 -18.83
CA ARG A 132 -26.40 -7.86 -17.41
C ARG A 132 -26.44 -6.50 -16.72
N TYR A 133 -27.21 -6.44 -15.63
CA TYR A 133 -27.26 -5.27 -14.74
C TYR A 133 -26.33 -5.45 -13.56
N PRO A 134 -25.87 -4.37 -12.89
CA PRO A 134 -24.94 -4.45 -11.74
C PRO A 134 -25.37 -5.44 -10.65
N HIS A 135 -26.65 -5.49 -10.29
CA HIS A 135 -27.18 -6.41 -9.27
C HIS A 135 -27.07 -7.90 -9.64
N GLN A 136 -26.77 -8.22 -10.89
CA GLN A 136 -26.59 -9.58 -11.41
C GLN A 136 -25.10 -10.00 -11.45
N LEU A 137 -24.20 -9.16 -10.95
CA LEU A 137 -22.75 -9.34 -10.97
C LEU A 137 -22.20 -9.58 -9.56
N SER A 138 -21.13 -10.37 -9.45
CA SER A 138 -20.33 -10.41 -8.23
C SER A 138 -19.63 -9.08 -7.97
N GLY A 139 -19.21 -8.80 -6.73
CA GLY A 139 -18.47 -7.59 -6.39
C GLY A 139 -17.22 -7.39 -7.24
N GLY A 140 -16.43 -8.43 -7.50
CA GLY A 140 -15.26 -8.36 -8.38
C GLY A 140 -15.61 -8.07 -9.84
N GLN A 141 -16.72 -8.59 -10.35
CA GLN A 141 -17.22 -8.23 -11.69
C GLN A 141 -17.63 -6.76 -11.74
N GLN A 142 -18.30 -6.25 -10.70
CA GLN A 142 -18.67 -4.83 -10.62
C GLN A 142 -17.43 -3.92 -10.62
N GLN A 143 -16.36 -4.28 -9.90
CA GLN A 143 -15.10 -3.54 -9.92
C GLN A 143 -14.46 -3.52 -11.31
N ARG A 144 -14.45 -4.64 -12.01
CA ARG A 144 -13.96 -4.70 -13.39
C ARG A 144 -14.80 -3.86 -14.37
N VAL A 145 -16.12 -3.79 -14.19
CA VAL A 145 -16.97 -2.87 -14.96
C VAL A 145 -16.63 -1.41 -14.67
N ALA A 146 -16.43 -1.06 -13.39
CA ALA A 146 -16.05 0.30 -12.99
C ALA A 146 -14.69 0.70 -13.59
N LEU A 147 -13.72 -0.22 -13.59
CA LEU A 147 -12.42 -0.02 -14.23
C LEU A 147 -12.57 0.15 -15.76
N ALA A 148 -13.32 -0.71 -16.43
CA ALA A 148 -13.59 -0.59 -17.88
C ALA A 148 -14.25 0.76 -18.23
N ARG A 149 -15.20 1.23 -17.42
CA ARG A 149 -15.82 2.55 -17.56
C ARG A 149 -14.79 3.68 -17.42
N ALA A 150 -13.88 3.58 -16.44
CA ALA A 150 -12.82 4.55 -16.25
C ALA A 150 -11.83 4.58 -17.42
N LEU A 151 -11.53 3.43 -18.01
CA LEU A 151 -10.64 3.28 -19.18
C LEU A 151 -11.30 3.72 -20.51
N ALA A 152 -12.64 3.71 -20.59
CA ALA A 152 -13.38 3.97 -21.82
C ALA A 152 -13.06 5.36 -22.40
N VAL A 153 -12.94 6.36 -21.58
CA VAL A 153 -12.66 7.76 -21.98
C VAL A 153 -11.20 8.01 -22.36
N THR A 154 -10.38 6.97 -22.48
CA THR A 154 -8.95 7.05 -22.81
C THR A 154 -8.22 8.02 -21.87
N PRO A 155 -8.24 7.76 -20.57
CA PRO A 155 -7.66 8.67 -19.59
C PRO A 155 -6.12 8.69 -19.71
N ARG A 156 -5.50 9.74 -19.17
CA ARG A 156 -4.04 9.83 -18.99
C ARG A 156 -3.58 9.13 -17.71
N VAL A 157 -4.42 9.19 -16.68
CA VAL A 157 -4.19 8.61 -15.36
C VAL A 157 -5.49 7.98 -14.86
N VAL A 158 -5.41 6.86 -14.16
CA VAL A 158 -6.53 6.25 -13.45
C VAL A 158 -6.33 6.42 -11.96
N LEU A 159 -7.36 6.90 -11.27
CA LEU A 159 -7.40 7.04 -9.82
C LEU A 159 -8.37 6.02 -9.24
N LEU A 160 -7.92 5.26 -8.25
CA LEU A 160 -8.65 4.18 -7.60
C LEU A 160 -8.78 4.52 -6.10
N ASP A 161 -10.02 4.72 -5.63
CA ASP A 161 -10.29 5.08 -4.23
C ASP A 161 -10.79 3.85 -3.47
N GLU A 162 -9.92 3.21 -2.69
CA GLU A 162 -10.19 1.99 -1.91
C GLU A 162 -11.02 0.94 -2.69
N PRO A 163 -10.61 0.56 -3.91
CA PRO A 163 -11.47 -0.17 -4.84
C PRO A 163 -11.85 -1.58 -4.38
N PHE A 164 -11.14 -2.15 -3.40
CA PHE A 164 -11.39 -3.52 -2.93
C PHE A 164 -11.97 -3.60 -1.52
N ALA A 165 -12.25 -2.45 -0.88
CA ALA A 165 -12.72 -2.40 0.51
C ALA A 165 -14.08 -3.10 0.72
N SER A 166 -14.95 -3.11 -0.29
CA SER A 166 -16.28 -3.73 -0.23
C SER A 166 -16.29 -5.22 -0.56
N LEU A 167 -15.13 -5.81 -0.93
CA LEU A 167 -15.02 -7.22 -1.30
C LEU A 167 -14.75 -8.08 -0.07
N ASP A 168 -15.28 -9.32 -0.08
CA ASP A 168 -14.90 -10.32 0.91
C ASP A 168 -13.42 -10.74 0.76
N ALA A 169 -12.84 -11.29 1.83
CA ALA A 169 -11.42 -11.61 1.88
C ALA A 169 -10.99 -12.66 0.82
N SER A 170 -11.87 -13.61 0.49
CA SER A 170 -11.56 -14.69 -0.46
C SER A 170 -11.47 -14.17 -1.90
N LEU A 171 -12.30 -13.21 -2.25
CA LEU A 171 -12.36 -12.61 -3.58
C LEU A 171 -11.34 -11.48 -3.76
N ARG A 172 -10.97 -10.79 -2.68
CA ARG A 172 -10.11 -9.60 -2.72
C ARG A 172 -8.76 -9.86 -3.38
N ALA A 173 -8.10 -10.97 -3.04
CA ALA A 173 -6.78 -11.30 -3.59
C ALA A 173 -6.81 -11.56 -5.11
N SER A 174 -7.81 -12.30 -5.60
CA SER A 174 -7.95 -12.59 -7.05
C SER A 174 -8.31 -11.34 -7.83
N VAL A 175 -9.25 -10.52 -7.34
CA VAL A 175 -9.66 -9.28 -8.02
C VAL A 175 -8.52 -8.25 -8.05
N ARG A 176 -7.71 -8.13 -6.98
CA ARG A 176 -6.50 -7.31 -6.98
C ARG A 176 -5.53 -7.72 -8.09
N ALA A 177 -5.24 -9.03 -8.19
CA ALA A 177 -4.34 -9.55 -9.21
C ALA A 177 -4.86 -9.28 -10.63
N GLU A 178 -6.17 -9.45 -10.87
CA GLU A 178 -6.82 -9.18 -12.15
C GLU A 178 -6.75 -7.69 -12.51
N VAL A 179 -7.11 -6.80 -11.58
CA VAL A 179 -7.05 -5.33 -11.79
C VAL A 179 -5.62 -4.88 -12.06
N ARG A 180 -4.64 -5.39 -11.31
CA ARG A 180 -3.21 -5.12 -11.54
C ARG A 180 -2.77 -5.55 -12.94
N ALA A 181 -3.16 -6.75 -13.38
CA ALA A 181 -2.85 -7.26 -14.71
C ALA A 181 -3.42 -6.34 -15.80
N ILE A 182 -4.69 -5.94 -15.68
CA ILE A 182 -5.36 -5.03 -16.63
C ILE A 182 -4.61 -3.67 -16.69
N LEU A 183 -4.27 -3.07 -15.55
CA LEU A 183 -3.56 -1.79 -15.51
C LEU A 183 -2.18 -1.91 -16.16
N ARG A 184 -1.44 -2.97 -15.87
CA ARG A 184 -0.13 -3.24 -16.47
C ARG A 184 -0.21 -3.47 -17.98
N ASP A 185 -1.15 -4.28 -18.44
CA ASP A 185 -1.29 -4.63 -19.85
C ASP A 185 -1.76 -3.42 -20.70
N THR A 186 -2.51 -2.49 -20.08
CA THR A 186 -2.87 -1.22 -20.71
C THR A 186 -1.74 -0.19 -20.67
N GLY A 187 -0.72 -0.38 -19.83
CA GLY A 187 0.41 0.55 -19.61
C GLY A 187 -0.01 1.90 -19.07
N ILE A 188 -1.20 2.01 -18.45
CA ILE A 188 -1.72 3.28 -17.95
C ILE A 188 -1.12 3.62 -16.59
N THR A 189 -0.87 4.91 -16.36
CA THR A 189 -0.48 5.38 -15.02
C THR A 189 -1.67 5.31 -14.09
N ALA A 190 -1.47 4.72 -12.90
CA ALA A 190 -2.54 4.58 -11.93
C ALA A 190 -2.09 4.98 -10.52
N VAL A 191 -3.01 5.59 -9.77
CA VAL A 191 -2.85 5.88 -8.33
C VAL A 191 -3.95 5.14 -7.57
N LEU A 192 -3.53 4.28 -6.66
CA LEU A 192 -4.39 3.50 -5.79
C LEU A 192 -4.32 4.07 -4.38
N VAL A 193 -5.43 4.53 -3.84
CA VAL A 193 -5.53 4.91 -2.43
C VAL A 193 -6.05 3.74 -1.62
N THR A 194 -5.35 3.39 -0.55
CA THR A 194 -5.74 2.30 0.34
C THR A 194 -5.25 2.53 1.78
N HIS A 195 -5.87 1.86 2.73
CA HIS A 195 -5.39 1.69 4.09
C HIS A 195 -4.89 0.25 4.36
N ASP A 196 -5.02 -0.63 3.37
CA ASP A 196 -4.61 -2.04 3.45
C ASP A 196 -3.14 -2.18 2.99
N GLN A 197 -2.29 -2.62 3.91
CA GLN A 197 -0.85 -2.81 3.69
C GLN A 197 -0.58 -3.91 2.66
N ASP A 198 -1.31 -5.03 2.75
CA ASP A 198 -1.17 -6.15 1.82
C ASP A 198 -1.52 -5.73 0.40
N GLU A 199 -2.54 -4.87 0.25
CA GLU A 199 -2.93 -4.32 -1.03
C GLU A 199 -1.81 -3.46 -1.62
N ALA A 200 -1.26 -2.52 -0.84
CA ALA A 200 -0.20 -1.64 -1.29
C ALA A 200 1.08 -2.41 -1.65
N LEU A 201 1.52 -3.32 -0.76
CA LEU A 201 2.77 -4.07 -0.94
C LEU A 201 2.69 -5.12 -2.06
N SER A 202 1.53 -5.79 -2.24
CA SER A 202 1.39 -6.86 -3.24
C SER A 202 1.03 -6.37 -4.64
N SER A 203 0.45 -5.16 -4.78
CA SER A 203 -0.12 -4.71 -6.06
C SER A 203 0.65 -3.60 -6.74
N ALA A 204 1.28 -2.70 -5.99
CA ALA A 204 1.89 -1.50 -6.53
C ALA A 204 3.33 -1.71 -7.01
N ASP A 205 3.76 -0.88 -7.96
CA ASP A 205 5.16 -0.75 -8.36
C ASP A 205 5.91 0.18 -7.40
N TYR A 206 5.21 1.19 -6.86
CA TYR A 206 5.69 2.12 -5.85
C TYR A 206 4.63 2.33 -4.76
N VAL A 207 5.08 2.58 -3.55
CA VAL A 207 4.22 2.93 -2.41
C VAL A 207 4.64 4.30 -1.87
N ALA A 208 3.67 5.21 -1.79
CA ALA A 208 3.79 6.50 -1.13
C ALA A 208 3.08 6.42 0.22
N VAL A 209 3.81 6.46 1.32
CA VAL A 209 3.17 6.46 2.66
C VAL A 209 2.90 7.89 3.08
N ILE A 210 1.60 8.21 3.25
CA ILE A 210 1.18 9.51 3.74
C ILE A 210 1.00 9.48 5.26
N ARG A 211 1.67 10.41 5.95
CA ARG A 211 1.59 10.60 7.40
C ARG A 211 1.67 12.09 7.70
N ASP A 212 0.80 12.58 8.59
CA ASP A 212 0.75 13.99 9.03
C ASP A 212 0.65 15.01 7.87
N GLY A 213 -0.06 14.61 6.79
CA GLY A 213 -0.31 15.46 5.63
C GLY A 213 0.84 15.58 4.63
N VAL A 214 1.92 14.79 4.78
CA VAL A 214 3.07 14.74 3.86
C VAL A 214 3.36 13.30 3.44
N ILE A 215 4.15 13.12 2.38
CA ILE A 215 4.70 11.79 2.04
C ILE A 215 5.91 11.52 2.92
N ALA A 216 5.76 10.59 3.86
CA ALA A 216 6.84 10.19 4.77
C ALA A 216 7.91 9.34 4.06
N GLN A 217 7.50 8.51 3.10
CA GLN A 217 8.41 7.73 2.26
C GLN A 217 7.74 7.39 0.93
N PHE A 218 8.53 7.41 -0.15
CA PHE A 218 8.15 6.91 -1.48
C PHE A 218 9.22 5.92 -1.92
N ALA A 219 8.84 4.66 -2.12
CA ALA A 219 9.78 3.58 -2.43
C ALA A 219 9.07 2.44 -3.18
N THR A 220 9.84 1.45 -3.67
CA THR A 220 9.27 0.16 -4.06
C THR A 220 8.70 -0.55 -2.83
N PRO A 221 7.74 -1.48 -2.98
CA PRO A 221 7.21 -2.26 -1.85
C PRO A 221 8.31 -2.94 -1.02
N GLN A 222 9.31 -3.51 -1.68
CA GLN A 222 10.41 -4.19 -1.02
C GLN A 222 11.29 -3.21 -0.23
N ASP A 223 11.70 -2.08 -0.84
CA ASP A 223 12.53 -1.09 -0.14
C ASP A 223 11.78 -0.47 1.04
N LEU A 224 10.46 -0.23 0.90
CA LEU A 224 9.64 0.29 1.98
C LEU A 224 9.58 -0.67 3.18
N TYR A 225 9.47 -1.98 2.92
CA TYR A 225 9.40 -3.02 3.95
C TYR A 225 10.76 -3.27 4.59
N ASP A 226 11.82 -3.33 3.78
CA ASP A 226 13.18 -3.67 4.18
C ASP A 226 13.95 -2.48 4.79
N GLN A 227 13.64 -1.24 4.37
CA GLN A 227 14.35 -0.03 4.75
C GLN A 227 13.36 1.12 5.03
N PRO A 228 12.46 0.97 6.01
CA PRO A 228 11.55 2.05 6.37
C PRO A 228 12.31 3.25 6.91
N ALA A 229 11.82 4.46 6.63
CA ALA A 229 12.48 5.72 6.99
C ALA A 229 12.62 5.92 8.50
N ASP A 230 11.68 5.38 9.28
CA ASP A 230 11.71 5.40 10.73
C ASP A 230 11.02 4.16 11.35
N ALA A 231 11.21 3.94 12.65
CA ALA A 231 10.65 2.80 13.38
C ALA A 231 9.12 2.77 13.36
N GLY A 232 8.46 3.95 13.40
CA GLY A 232 7.01 4.07 13.33
C GLY A 232 6.48 3.63 11.97
N LEU A 233 7.16 4.01 10.88
CA LEU A 233 6.85 3.57 9.53
C LEU A 233 7.08 2.07 9.38
N GLY A 234 8.18 1.55 9.92
CA GLY A 234 8.46 0.13 9.94
C GLY A 234 7.35 -0.69 10.58
N ARG A 235 6.84 -0.24 11.73
CA ARG A 235 5.71 -0.86 12.42
C ARG A 235 4.38 -0.67 11.67
N PHE A 236 4.23 0.42 10.95
CA PHE A 236 3.02 0.69 10.15
C PHE A 236 2.92 -0.18 8.90
N VAL A 237 4.04 -0.57 8.27
CA VAL A 237 4.01 -1.36 7.00
C VAL A 237 3.94 -2.87 7.22
N GLY A 238 4.04 -3.35 8.45
CA GLY A 238 3.94 -4.78 8.77
C GLY A 238 4.33 -5.08 10.20
N ASP A 239 4.08 -6.31 10.64
CA ASP A 239 4.47 -6.76 11.97
C ASP A 239 5.97 -6.54 12.21
N ALA A 240 6.32 -6.04 13.40
CA ALA A 240 7.69 -5.73 13.76
C ALA A 240 7.94 -5.86 15.25
N ASN A 241 9.07 -6.45 15.61
CA ASN A 241 9.64 -6.36 16.94
C ASN A 241 10.49 -5.08 17.00
N LEU A 242 10.13 -4.13 17.85
CA LEU A 242 10.94 -2.95 18.15
C LEU A 242 11.64 -3.19 19.47
N LEU A 243 12.96 -3.23 19.43
CA LEU A 243 13.81 -3.49 20.59
C LEU A 243 14.78 -2.32 20.81
N ASP A 244 15.08 -2.04 22.07
CA ASP A 244 16.18 -1.15 22.39
C ASP A 244 17.51 -1.89 22.18
N GLY A 245 18.50 -1.18 21.65
CA GLY A 245 19.83 -1.70 21.43
C GLY A 245 20.90 -0.64 21.62
N PHE A 246 22.17 -1.07 21.59
CA PHE A 246 23.33 -0.20 21.68
C PHE A 246 24.28 -0.48 20.52
N THR A 247 24.78 0.56 19.89
CA THR A 247 25.69 0.46 18.74
C THR A 247 27.05 -0.14 19.12
N GLU A 248 27.57 -1.05 18.31
CA GLU A 248 28.91 -1.66 18.40
C GLU A 248 29.61 -1.64 17.02
N GLY A 249 30.08 -0.48 16.59
CA GLY A 249 30.64 -0.30 15.25
C GLY A 249 29.57 -0.51 14.16
N SER A 250 29.74 -1.53 13.29
CA SER A 250 28.75 -1.92 12.29
C SER A 250 27.67 -2.90 12.80
N LEU A 251 27.71 -3.20 14.10
CA LEU A 251 26.79 -4.12 14.75
C LEU A 251 25.92 -3.36 15.77
N VAL A 252 24.86 -4.01 16.23
CA VAL A 252 24.02 -3.53 17.32
C VAL A 252 23.82 -4.64 18.35
N ARG A 253 24.02 -4.34 19.64
CA ARG A 253 23.73 -5.25 20.73
C ARG A 253 22.27 -5.10 21.12
N THR A 254 21.52 -6.21 21.15
CA THR A 254 20.10 -6.30 21.47
C THR A 254 19.86 -7.45 22.48
N PRO A 255 18.65 -7.57 23.05
CA PRO A 255 18.25 -8.77 23.80
C PRO A 255 18.33 -10.07 23.03
N LEU A 256 18.31 -10.03 21.69
CA LEU A 256 18.45 -11.20 20.81
C LEU A 256 19.90 -11.46 20.37
N GLY A 257 20.89 -10.75 20.98
CA GLY A 257 22.30 -10.88 20.69
C GLY A 257 22.88 -9.68 19.93
N VAL A 258 24.09 -9.86 19.41
CA VAL A 258 24.80 -8.86 18.60
C VAL A 258 24.49 -9.12 17.12
N LEU A 259 23.87 -8.14 16.47
CA LEU A 259 23.28 -8.28 15.13
C LEU A 259 23.94 -7.32 14.13
N PRO A 260 24.12 -7.74 12.86
CA PRO A 260 24.56 -6.83 11.82
C PRO A 260 23.48 -5.80 11.48
N VAL A 261 23.89 -4.55 11.22
CA VAL A 261 22.98 -3.47 10.83
C VAL A 261 22.91 -3.38 9.31
N ARG A 262 21.72 -3.18 8.78
CA ARG A 262 21.50 -2.92 7.34
C ARG A 262 21.92 -1.48 7.01
N GLY A 263 22.79 -1.32 6.03
CA GLY A 263 23.32 -0.01 5.63
C GLY A 263 24.44 0.50 6.53
N HIS A 264 24.65 1.82 6.55
CA HIS A 264 25.71 2.46 7.34
C HIS A 264 25.14 3.06 8.61
N LEU A 265 25.67 2.61 9.76
CA LEU A 265 25.38 3.19 11.06
C LEU A 265 26.36 4.37 11.29
N SER A 266 25.85 5.60 11.18
CA SER A 266 26.67 6.82 11.39
C SER A 266 26.77 7.23 12.86
N LEU A 267 26.52 6.32 13.80
CA LEU A 267 26.54 6.60 15.24
C LEU A 267 27.82 6.06 15.90
N ALA A 268 28.32 6.80 16.90
CA ALA A 268 29.43 6.33 17.72
C ALA A 268 29.04 5.06 18.50
N PRO A 269 30.01 4.16 18.82
CA PRO A 269 29.74 3.00 19.66
C PRO A 269 29.12 3.36 21.02
N GLY A 270 28.25 2.50 21.56
CA GLY A 270 27.58 2.68 22.83
C GLY A 270 26.35 3.61 22.79
N LYS A 271 25.93 4.11 21.63
CA LYS A 271 24.74 4.95 21.53
C LYS A 271 23.47 4.09 21.53
N PRO A 272 22.42 4.53 22.26
CA PRO A 272 21.14 3.84 22.27
C PRO A 272 20.43 4.01 20.92
N VAL A 273 19.82 2.93 20.44
CA VAL A 273 19.09 2.87 19.18
C VAL A 273 17.83 2.03 19.32
N THR A 274 16.81 2.34 18.53
CA THR A 274 15.69 1.44 18.29
C THR A 274 16.05 0.50 17.16
N VAL A 275 15.83 -0.80 17.35
CA VAL A 275 16.13 -1.87 16.39
C VAL A 275 14.81 -2.51 15.94
N LEU A 276 14.60 -2.61 14.63
CA LEU A 276 13.45 -3.30 14.04
C LEU A 276 13.89 -4.67 13.53
N ILE A 277 13.16 -5.70 13.98
CA ILE A 277 13.33 -7.08 13.53
C ILE A 277 11.98 -7.62 13.09
N ARG A 278 11.88 -8.08 11.86
CA ARG A 278 10.65 -8.70 11.34
C ARG A 278 10.45 -10.08 11.97
N PRO A 279 9.21 -10.50 12.25
CA PRO A 279 8.93 -11.82 12.84
C PRO A 279 9.50 -12.98 12.05
N GLU A 280 9.53 -12.89 10.71
CA GLU A 280 10.08 -13.90 9.80
C GLU A 280 11.61 -13.95 9.75
N GLN A 281 12.30 -12.91 10.21
CA GLN A 281 13.77 -12.91 10.31
C GLN A 281 14.27 -13.72 11.50
N ILE A 282 13.36 -14.11 12.41
CA ILE A 282 13.73 -14.83 13.64
C ILE A 282 13.57 -16.33 13.44
N ALA A 283 14.66 -17.05 13.65
CA ALA A 283 14.63 -18.51 13.71
C ALA A 283 14.39 -18.99 15.15
N VAL A 284 13.65 -20.09 15.26
CA VAL A 284 13.35 -20.76 16.52
C VAL A 284 14.01 -22.13 16.55
N HIS A 285 14.72 -22.41 17.62
CA HIS A 285 15.31 -23.71 17.91
C HIS A 285 14.66 -24.28 19.17
N PRO A 286 14.17 -25.54 19.15
CA PRO A 286 13.62 -26.18 20.34
C PRO A 286 14.65 -26.34 21.47
N GLY A 287 14.23 -26.13 22.72
CA GLY A 287 15.10 -26.22 23.90
C GLY A 287 15.85 -24.91 24.22
N THR A 288 16.61 -24.91 25.31
CA THR A 288 17.36 -23.75 25.82
C THR A 288 18.86 -23.81 25.54
N ASP A 289 19.37 -24.94 25.05
CA ASP A 289 20.81 -25.20 24.87
C ASP A 289 21.30 -24.83 23.47
N GLY A 290 20.44 -24.25 22.62
CA GLY A 290 20.77 -23.80 21.28
C GLY A 290 21.51 -22.45 21.27
N PRO A 291 22.06 -22.08 20.10
CA PRO A 291 22.62 -20.74 19.94
C PRO A 291 21.52 -19.68 20.01
N GLY A 292 21.80 -18.52 20.62
CA GLY A 292 20.90 -17.35 20.63
C GLY A 292 20.26 -17.07 21.99
N ALA A 293 19.17 -16.34 22.00
CA ALA A 293 18.48 -15.89 23.21
C ALA A 293 17.45 -16.94 23.68
N PRO A 294 17.59 -17.51 24.92
CA PRO A 294 16.65 -18.48 25.45
C PRO A 294 15.33 -17.81 25.86
N GLY A 295 14.23 -18.53 25.69
CA GLY A 295 12.90 -18.06 26.04
C GLY A 295 11.86 -19.18 26.10
N HIS A 296 10.63 -18.77 26.36
CA HIS A 296 9.47 -19.67 26.40
C HIS A 296 8.33 -19.11 25.54
N VAL A 297 7.71 -19.99 24.78
CA VAL A 297 6.50 -19.67 24.02
C VAL A 297 5.37 -19.32 24.99
N ILE A 298 4.74 -18.15 24.82
CA ILE A 298 3.60 -17.72 25.63
C ILE A 298 2.28 -17.74 24.85
N SER A 299 2.35 -17.68 23.52
CA SER A 299 1.19 -17.75 22.63
C SER A 299 1.57 -18.42 21.32
N SER A 300 0.61 -19.10 20.69
CA SER A 300 0.77 -19.72 19.36
C SER A 300 -0.55 -19.59 18.62
N SER A 301 -0.53 -18.97 17.44
CA SER A 301 -1.69 -18.78 16.58
C SER A 301 -1.41 -19.33 15.19
N PHE A 302 -2.15 -20.37 14.80
CA PHE A 302 -2.02 -20.99 13.49
C PHE A 302 -2.93 -20.34 12.46
N HIS A 303 -2.39 -19.94 11.32
CA HIS A 303 -3.09 -19.25 10.23
C HIS A 303 -3.16 -20.10 8.94
N GLY A 304 -3.01 -21.42 9.02
CA GLY A 304 -3.04 -22.34 7.87
C GLY A 304 -1.67 -22.49 7.22
N HIS A 305 -1.16 -21.46 6.55
CA HIS A 305 0.14 -21.47 5.88
C HIS A 305 1.31 -21.10 6.80
N ASP A 306 1.05 -20.40 7.90
CA ASP A 306 2.06 -20.01 8.88
C ASP A 306 1.53 -20.10 10.32
N THR A 307 2.45 -19.98 11.27
CA THR A 307 2.17 -19.87 12.70
C THR A 307 2.89 -18.66 13.26
N VAL A 308 2.17 -17.79 13.95
CA VAL A 308 2.75 -16.68 14.70
C VAL A 308 2.82 -17.09 16.16
N ILE A 309 4.03 -17.07 16.74
CA ILE A 309 4.26 -17.32 18.15
C ILE A 309 4.75 -16.08 18.86
N GLY A 310 4.33 -15.90 20.10
CA GLY A 310 4.89 -14.91 21.02
C GLY A 310 5.85 -15.61 21.98
N VAL A 311 7.08 -15.14 22.07
CA VAL A 311 8.13 -15.69 22.95
C VAL A 311 8.54 -14.67 24.00
N ARG A 312 8.55 -15.06 25.27
CA ARG A 312 9.13 -14.28 26.37
C ARG A 312 10.56 -14.74 26.61
N LEU A 313 11.52 -13.83 26.55
CA LEU A 313 12.92 -14.13 26.84
C LEU A 313 13.12 -14.44 28.31
N SER A 314 14.02 -15.37 28.63
CA SER A 314 14.24 -15.88 29.98
C SER A 314 14.83 -14.84 30.92
N ASP A 315 15.64 -13.91 30.42
CA ASP A 315 16.27 -12.81 31.16
C ASP A 315 15.36 -11.57 31.29
N GLN A 316 14.12 -11.62 30.77
CA GLN A 316 13.19 -10.49 30.70
C GLN A 316 13.79 -9.23 30.06
N ALA A 317 14.82 -9.37 29.24
CA ALA A 317 15.52 -8.28 28.60
C ALA A 317 14.67 -7.51 27.56
N ALA A 318 13.52 -8.06 27.14
CA ALA A 318 12.58 -7.40 26.25
C ALA A 318 11.28 -7.04 27.01
N PRO A 319 10.77 -5.80 26.90
CA PRO A 319 9.57 -5.34 27.61
C PRO A 319 8.28 -6.02 27.09
N SER A 320 8.29 -6.50 25.86
CA SER A 320 7.16 -7.17 25.20
C SER A 320 7.60 -8.53 24.68
N PRO A 321 6.65 -9.47 24.51
CA PRO A 321 6.95 -10.74 23.84
C PRO A 321 7.51 -10.51 22.43
N ILE A 322 8.50 -11.31 22.06
CA ILE A 322 9.05 -11.34 20.70
C ILE A 322 8.09 -12.12 19.81
N LEU A 323 7.59 -11.47 18.78
CA LEU A 323 6.77 -12.11 17.74
C LEU A 323 7.68 -12.83 16.75
N VAL A 324 7.37 -14.09 16.45
CA VAL A 324 8.08 -14.89 15.46
C VAL A 324 7.06 -15.52 14.51
N ARG A 325 7.35 -15.45 13.20
CA ARG A 325 6.52 -16.08 12.16
C ARG A 325 7.24 -17.27 11.57
N LEU A 326 6.58 -18.42 11.60
CA LEU A 326 7.12 -19.72 11.16
C LEU A 326 6.22 -20.32 10.08
N SER A 327 6.80 -20.89 9.03
CA SER A 327 6.03 -21.59 8.00
C SER A 327 5.36 -22.85 8.55
N GLY A 328 4.08 -23.04 8.19
CA GLY A 328 3.29 -24.21 8.58
C GLY A 328 3.00 -24.26 10.09
N ASN A 329 2.90 -25.48 10.61
CA ASN A 329 2.66 -25.75 12.05
C ASN A 329 3.88 -26.41 12.68
N PRO A 330 4.74 -25.69 13.41
CA PRO A 330 5.93 -26.25 14.05
C PRO A 330 5.64 -27.06 15.31
N GLY A 331 4.36 -27.17 15.74
CA GLY A 331 3.97 -27.91 16.94
C GLY A 331 4.41 -27.25 18.27
N LEU A 332 4.80 -25.98 18.24
CA LEU A 332 5.20 -25.25 19.43
C LEU A 332 3.98 -24.73 20.18
N LEU A 333 3.83 -25.18 21.43
CA LEU A 333 2.73 -24.80 22.31
C LEU A 333 3.20 -23.82 23.39
N ALA A 334 2.25 -23.14 24.03
CA ALA A 334 2.57 -22.31 25.19
C ALA A 334 3.28 -23.16 26.27
N GLY A 335 4.35 -22.61 26.83
CA GLY A 335 5.26 -23.30 27.76
C GLY A 335 6.46 -23.99 27.10
N SER A 336 6.48 -24.17 25.77
CA SER A 336 7.64 -24.75 25.08
C SER A 336 8.88 -23.88 25.27
N ALA A 337 9.98 -24.50 25.72
CA ALA A 337 11.29 -23.85 25.79
C ALA A 337 11.92 -23.75 24.41
N VAL A 338 12.43 -22.58 24.05
CA VAL A 338 12.99 -22.29 22.75
C VAL A 338 14.20 -21.37 22.85
N THR A 339 15.02 -21.35 21.80
CA THR A 339 16.10 -20.37 21.63
C THR A 339 15.87 -19.61 20.32
N LEU A 340 16.05 -18.29 20.35
CA LEU A 340 15.81 -17.39 19.21
C LEU A 340 17.13 -16.91 18.61
N THR A 341 17.24 -16.95 17.29
CA THR A 341 18.35 -16.34 16.53
C THR A 341 17.81 -15.45 15.41
N VAL A 342 18.50 -14.36 15.12
CA VAL A 342 18.16 -13.47 14.00
C VAL A 342 19.05 -13.79 12.80
N ARG A 343 18.45 -13.97 11.62
CA ARG A 343 19.15 -14.48 10.42
C ARG A 343 19.71 -13.40 9.50
N GLU A 344 19.15 -12.19 9.56
CA GLU A 344 19.41 -11.12 8.60
C GLU A 344 19.82 -9.82 9.28
N PRO A 345 20.49 -8.89 8.55
CA PRO A 345 20.77 -7.55 9.05
C PRO A 345 19.48 -6.80 9.40
N VAL A 346 19.54 -6.01 10.48
CA VAL A 346 18.40 -5.29 11.06
C VAL A 346 18.44 -3.80 10.76
N CYS A 347 17.27 -3.15 10.76
CA CYS A 347 17.17 -1.69 10.66
C CYS A 347 17.29 -1.04 12.04
N THR A 348 17.95 0.13 12.08
CA THR A 348 18.18 0.85 13.33
C THR A 348 18.01 2.35 13.14
N TRP A 349 17.48 3.01 14.17
CA TRP A 349 17.38 4.48 14.24
C TRP A 349 17.84 4.95 15.61
N PRO A 350 18.35 6.20 15.73
CA PRO A 350 18.61 6.81 17.03
C PRO A 350 17.38 6.71 17.91
N LEU A 351 17.57 6.39 19.18
CA LEU A 351 16.49 6.47 20.16
C LEU A 351 16.15 7.96 20.34
N ALA A 352 14.86 8.31 20.16
CA ALA A 352 14.37 9.69 20.23
C ALA A 352 14.41 10.25 21.67
#